data_4befb8b35b8d0353400e46b69b70830a
#
_entry.id   4befb8b35b8d0353400e46b69b70830a
#
_cell.length_a   1.000
_cell.length_b   1.000
_cell.length_c   1.000
_cell.angle_alpha   90.00
_cell.angle_beta   90.00
_cell.angle_gamma   90.00
#
_symmetry.space_group_name_H-M   'P 1'
#
loop_
_entity.id
_entity.type
_entity.pdbx_description
1 polymer ?
#
loop_
_entity_poly.entity_id
_entity_poly.type
_entity_poly.pdbx_seq_one_letter_code
_entity_poly.pdbx_strand_id
1 'polypeptide(L)'
;MVLVMKFKYVDSLSGNRKRFRRRYPKAVAEVLGESVFQVAMKARDGADLFTEHAKLLSEYEKIVVKAKRTASEKGQLTPLEHWREAVKEAEALVAGITGARNEDEARRLLADDLERRGADPVLYRAVVSPEAKEPAVTMLDAKEIYRKERMAGAKGRNQKNRLDRVCRRIEASLGPLKKLVLVNLKREHARKLRDDMLATRKNDGSLLSPSSVKRELNMVRAMVSLAIKEHDLQGQANNPFESLGIASADAPPDNEFDKRDPLPLDVILAMRQRMAKSLREPVLGIIWRLLEGTGCRGAEIVGLRVQDVQLNCKYPHIRVMWHEDRRIKTKVSIRSVPLIGDALEAAGEAVRLAEGARMLFPRYAYEGGPDAVSGALMKHLRKETTSERHVVYSLRHNMKDYLVSAGVPERDEHRILGHSLGGVGDRVYGGDEAKLKAATEAMELAFALMPRA
;
A
#
# COMPACT_ATOMS: atom_id res chain seq x y z
N MET A 1 19.27 51.86 20.17
CA MET A 1 19.46 50.52 19.60
C MET A 1 18.47 50.36 18.45
N VAL A 2 18.92 50.46 17.19
CA VAL A 2 18.04 50.34 16.03
C VAL A 2 17.86 48.85 15.75
N LEU A 3 16.64 48.33 15.97
CA LEU A 3 16.30 46.95 15.66
C LEU A 3 16.22 46.80 14.13
N VAL A 4 17.23 46.20 13.51
CA VAL A 4 17.22 45.90 12.07
C VAL A 4 16.44 44.57 11.90
N MET A 5 15.15 44.64 11.59
CA MET A 5 14.34 43.48 11.22
C MET A 5 14.73 42.99 9.83
N LYS A 6 15.24 41.74 9.75
CA LYS A 6 15.46 41.08 8.45
C LYS A 6 14.17 40.33 8.04
N PHE A 7 13.57 40.77 6.95
CA PHE A 7 12.41 40.05 6.36
C PHE A 7 12.88 38.84 5.53
N LYS A 8 12.27 37.69 5.74
CA LYS A 8 12.49 36.52 4.86
C LYS A 8 12.04 36.85 3.43
N TYR A 9 12.79 36.39 2.46
CA TYR A 9 12.49 36.55 1.03
C TYR A 9 12.50 38.00 0.50
N VAL A 10 13.14 38.91 1.20
CA VAL A 10 13.32 40.30 0.74
C VAL A 10 14.80 40.58 0.46
N ASP A 11 15.12 40.83 -0.80
CA ASP A 11 16.43 41.26 -1.24
C ASP A 11 16.54 42.80 -1.16
N SER A 12 17.65 43.32 -0.65
CA SER A 12 17.99 44.75 -0.70
C SER A 12 18.82 45.02 -1.94
N LEU A 13 18.40 45.98 -2.74
CA LEU A 13 19.05 46.42 -3.97
C LEU A 13 19.70 47.81 -3.79
N SER A 14 20.50 48.22 -4.74
CA SER A 14 21.12 49.56 -4.74
C SER A 14 20.07 50.68 -4.62
N GLY A 15 20.35 51.74 -3.86
CA GLY A 15 19.41 52.86 -3.62
C GLY A 15 18.26 52.53 -2.66
N ASN A 16 18.49 51.64 -1.68
CA ASN A 16 17.50 51.19 -0.69
C ASN A 16 16.22 50.56 -1.27
N ARG A 17 16.26 50.15 -2.53
CA ARG A 17 15.14 49.45 -3.17
C ARG A 17 15.01 48.04 -2.59
N LYS A 18 13.78 47.54 -2.48
CA LYS A 18 13.48 46.19 -1.98
C LYS A 18 12.81 45.38 -3.07
N ARG A 19 13.05 44.06 -3.02
CA ARG A 19 12.44 43.11 -3.93
C ARG A 19 12.05 41.86 -3.14
N PHE A 20 10.78 41.44 -3.24
CA PHE A 20 10.34 40.16 -2.73
C PHE A 20 10.73 39.06 -3.75
N ARG A 21 11.40 38.00 -3.29
CA ARG A 21 11.83 36.88 -4.14
C ARG A 21 11.75 35.59 -3.40
N ARG A 22 10.90 34.65 -3.88
CA ARG A 22 10.72 33.32 -3.30
C ARG A 22 10.60 32.27 -4.40
N ARG A 23 11.37 31.16 -4.30
CA ARG A 23 11.27 30.06 -5.25
C ARG A 23 9.97 29.30 -5.08
N TYR A 24 9.38 28.89 -6.18
CA TYR A 24 8.26 27.95 -6.19
C TYR A 24 8.74 26.53 -5.91
N PRO A 25 7.93 25.67 -5.24
CA PRO A 25 8.13 24.22 -5.21
C PRO A 25 8.18 23.66 -6.64
N LYS A 26 9.00 22.64 -6.89
CA LYS A 26 9.23 22.09 -8.24
C LYS A 26 7.94 21.79 -9.01
N ALA A 27 6.98 21.08 -8.38
CA ALA A 27 5.69 20.76 -8.99
C ALA A 27 4.84 22.00 -9.35
N VAL A 28 4.97 23.09 -8.58
CA VAL A 28 4.29 24.36 -8.83
C VAL A 28 4.97 25.13 -9.97
N ALA A 29 6.30 25.12 -9.98
CA ALA A 29 7.09 25.73 -11.05
C ALA A 29 6.80 25.09 -12.42
N GLU A 30 6.62 23.78 -12.47
CA GLU A 30 6.24 23.03 -13.69
C GLU A 30 4.84 23.43 -14.20
N VAL A 31 3.90 23.75 -13.31
CA VAL A 31 2.54 24.20 -13.68
C VAL A 31 2.52 25.64 -14.13
N LEU A 32 3.31 26.53 -13.46
CA LEU A 32 3.31 27.95 -13.74
C LEU A 32 4.23 28.35 -14.89
N GLY A 33 5.15 27.47 -15.32
CA GLY A 33 6.20 27.79 -16.27
C GLY A 33 7.30 28.71 -15.72
N GLU A 34 7.21 29.07 -14.42
CA GLU A 34 8.13 29.97 -13.73
C GLU A 34 8.70 29.35 -12.47
N SER A 35 10.00 29.52 -12.23
CA SER A 35 10.68 28.94 -11.07
C SER A 35 10.69 29.82 -9.82
N VAL A 36 10.37 31.11 -9.97
CA VAL A 36 10.52 32.11 -8.90
C VAL A 36 9.41 33.15 -8.97
N PHE A 37 8.76 33.39 -7.84
CA PHE A 37 7.91 34.57 -7.63
C PHE A 37 8.78 35.74 -7.26
N GLN A 38 8.77 36.79 -8.08
CA GLN A 38 9.61 37.94 -7.89
C GLN A 38 8.85 39.23 -8.19
N VAL A 39 8.77 40.15 -7.20
CA VAL A 39 8.06 41.41 -7.29
C VAL A 39 8.92 42.52 -6.71
N ALA A 40 9.04 43.64 -7.44
CA ALA A 40 9.66 44.84 -6.90
C ALA A 40 8.73 45.48 -5.87
N MET A 41 9.26 45.76 -4.68
CA MET A 41 8.50 46.37 -3.58
C MET A 41 8.53 47.90 -3.71
N LYS A 42 7.41 48.55 -3.43
CA LYS A 42 7.26 49.98 -3.42
C LYS A 42 7.79 50.60 -2.11
N ALA A 43 7.48 49.94 -1.00
CA ALA A 43 7.94 50.34 0.32
C ALA A 43 9.42 50.01 0.52
N ARG A 44 10.14 50.90 1.19
CA ARG A 44 11.58 50.77 1.42
C ARG A 44 11.91 50.42 2.87
N ASP A 45 11.10 50.86 3.82
CA ASP A 45 11.26 50.64 5.26
C ASP A 45 9.93 50.82 6.03
N GLY A 46 9.98 50.71 7.35
CA GLY A 46 8.88 50.99 8.26
C GLY A 46 7.68 50.07 8.18
N ALA A 47 6.53 50.56 8.63
CA ALA A 47 5.27 49.83 8.68
C ALA A 47 4.73 49.42 7.28
N ASP A 48 4.99 50.28 6.27
CA ASP A 48 4.56 50.03 4.90
C ASP A 48 5.29 48.81 4.30
N LEU A 49 6.59 48.67 4.60
CA LEU A 49 7.34 47.48 4.18
C LEU A 49 6.79 46.21 4.81
N PHE A 50 6.39 46.27 6.08
CA PHE A 50 5.76 45.10 6.76
C PHE A 50 4.44 44.74 6.11
N THR A 51 3.60 45.72 5.83
CA THR A 51 2.27 45.50 5.21
C THR A 51 2.40 44.97 3.79
N GLU A 52 3.30 45.53 2.99
CA GLU A 52 3.56 45.08 1.63
C GLU A 52 4.16 43.66 1.60
N HIS A 53 5.10 43.36 2.51
CA HIS A 53 5.65 42.01 2.66
C HIS A 53 4.57 40.96 3.00
N ALA A 54 3.70 41.26 3.97
CA ALA A 54 2.60 40.35 4.35
C ALA A 54 1.62 40.12 3.19
N LYS A 55 1.33 41.19 2.41
CA LYS A 55 0.49 41.09 1.20
C LYS A 55 1.13 40.18 0.14
N LEU A 56 2.40 40.38 -0.20
CA LEU A 56 3.11 39.57 -1.20
C LEU A 56 3.29 38.12 -0.75
N LEU A 57 3.48 37.87 0.53
CA LEU A 57 3.53 36.55 1.08
C LEU A 57 2.18 35.81 0.93
N SER A 58 1.08 36.52 1.21
CA SER A 58 -0.29 35.98 1.02
C SER A 58 -0.58 35.71 -0.46
N GLU A 59 -0.17 36.60 -1.37
CA GLU A 59 -0.32 36.36 -2.81
C GLU A 59 0.47 35.15 -3.29
N TYR A 60 1.73 35.04 -2.87
CA TYR A 60 2.54 33.82 -3.15
C TYR A 60 1.84 32.55 -2.69
N GLU A 61 1.32 32.52 -1.46
CA GLU A 61 0.64 31.35 -0.90
C GLU A 61 -0.64 31.00 -1.66
N LYS A 62 -1.44 32.01 -2.06
CA LYS A 62 -2.62 31.80 -2.91
C LYS A 62 -2.25 31.21 -4.27
N ILE A 63 -1.20 31.70 -4.91
CA ILE A 63 -0.68 31.18 -6.19
C ILE A 63 -0.22 29.72 -6.01
N VAL A 64 0.55 29.42 -4.95
CA VAL A 64 1.04 28.09 -4.67
C VAL A 64 -0.12 27.10 -4.39
N VAL A 65 -1.11 27.51 -3.62
CA VAL A 65 -2.30 26.69 -3.33
C VAL A 65 -3.09 26.43 -4.62
N LYS A 66 -3.35 27.45 -5.41
CA LYS A 66 -4.06 27.32 -6.70
C LYS A 66 -3.29 26.43 -7.68
N ALA A 67 -1.97 26.64 -7.83
CA ALA A 67 -1.14 25.84 -8.73
C ALA A 67 -0.97 24.39 -8.23
N LYS A 68 -0.87 24.16 -6.91
CA LYS A 68 -0.89 22.80 -6.34
C LYS A 68 -2.20 22.09 -6.60
N ARG A 69 -3.33 22.79 -6.51
CA ARG A 69 -4.65 22.25 -6.83
C ARG A 69 -4.72 21.89 -8.32
N THR A 70 -4.28 22.75 -9.20
CA THR A 70 -4.20 22.50 -10.65
C THR A 70 -3.21 21.36 -10.98
N ALA A 71 -2.05 21.31 -10.31
CA ALA A 71 -1.09 20.20 -10.44
C ALA A 71 -1.66 18.88 -9.92
N SER A 72 -2.44 18.91 -8.83
CA SER A 72 -3.12 17.75 -8.27
C SER A 72 -4.27 17.25 -9.15
N GLU A 73 -5.01 18.15 -9.76
CA GLU A 73 -6.15 17.85 -10.62
C GLU A 73 -5.71 17.45 -12.04
N LYS A 74 -4.81 18.21 -12.68
CA LYS A 74 -4.34 17.94 -14.05
C LYS A 74 -3.19 16.94 -14.15
N GLY A 75 -2.33 16.83 -13.15
CA GLY A 75 -1.23 15.86 -13.12
C GLY A 75 -1.63 14.44 -12.77
N GLN A 76 -2.89 14.21 -12.37
CA GLN A 76 -3.45 12.88 -12.07
C GLN A 76 -4.26 12.28 -13.21
N LEU A 77 -4.64 13.09 -14.21
CA LEU A 77 -5.42 12.60 -15.35
C LEU A 77 -4.52 11.93 -16.40
N THR A 78 -5.00 10.84 -16.95
CA THR A 78 -4.38 10.26 -18.13
C THR A 78 -4.68 11.13 -19.37
N PRO A 79 -3.92 11.02 -20.48
CA PRO A 79 -4.25 11.74 -21.70
C PRO A 79 -5.69 11.50 -22.20
N LEU A 80 -6.20 10.28 -22.02
CA LEU A 80 -7.58 9.93 -22.37
C LEU A 80 -8.60 10.59 -21.44
N GLU A 81 -8.39 10.53 -20.12
CA GLU A 81 -9.25 11.20 -19.15
C GLU A 81 -9.27 12.72 -19.38
N HIS A 82 -8.09 13.31 -19.60
CA HIS A 82 -7.96 14.74 -19.88
C HIS A 82 -8.73 15.14 -21.17
N TRP A 83 -8.64 14.34 -22.23
CA TRP A 83 -9.42 14.56 -23.44
C TRP A 83 -10.92 14.49 -23.19
N ARG A 84 -11.39 13.47 -22.49
CA ARG A 84 -12.81 13.29 -22.17
C ARG A 84 -13.39 14.42 -21.30
N GLU A 85 -12.60 14.92 -20.35
CA GLU A 85 -12.98 16.09 -19.56
C GLU A 85 -13.00 17.35 -20.42
N ALA A 86 -12.01 17.55 -21.28
CA ALA A 86 -11.94 18.69 -22.17
C ALA A 86 -13.10 18.71 -23.18
N VAL A 87 -13.52 17.56 -23.71
CA VAL A 87 -14.71 17.47 -24.58
C VAL A 87 -15.98 17.90 -23.83
N LYS A 88 -16.21 17.38 -22.62
CA LYS A 88 -17.36 17.78 -21.79
C LYS A 88 -17.35 19.27 -21.45
N GLU A 89 -16.17 19.81 -21.12
CA GLU A 89 -16.01 21.23 -20.84
C GLU A 89 -16.26 22.08 -22.11
N ALA A 90 -15.75 21.64 -23.25
CA ALA A 90 -15.98 22.30 -24.54
C ALA A 90 -17.47 22.36 -24.91
N GLU A 91 -18.19 21.24 -24.78
CA GLU A 91 -19.64 21.18 -25.04
C GLU A 91 -20.42 22.12 -24.12
N ALA A 92 -20.09 22.14 -22.81
CA ALA A 92 -20.73 23.02 -21.85
C ALA A 92 -20.47 24.53 -22.13
N LEU A 93 -19.23 24.86 -22.53
CA LEU A 93 -18.86 26.23 -22.88
C LEU A 93 -19.52 26.69 -24.18
N VAL A 94 -19.56 25.85 -25.20
CA VAL A 94 -20.24 26.14 -26.48
C VAL A 94 -21.72 26.35 -26.26
N ALA A 95 -22.40 25.53 -25.47
CA ALA A 95 -23.80 25.69 -25.14
C ALA A 95 -24.10 26.99 -24.36
N GLY A 96 -23.10 27.53 -23.64
CA GLY A 96 -23.22 28.80 -22.88
C GLY A 96 -23.05 30.07 -23.72
N ILE A 97 -22.64 29.96 -24.99
CA ILE A 97 -22.43 31.14 -25.85
C ILE A 97 -23.75 31.64 -26.40
N THR A 98 -24.15 32.84 -25.98
CA THR A 98 -25.35 33.54 -26.46
C THR A 98 -24.98 34.46 -27.62
N GLY A 99 -25.85 34.51 -28.65
CA GLY A 99 -25.68 35.39 -29.80
C GLY A 99 -25.00 34.79 -31.02
N ALA A 100 -24.52 33.58 -30.97
CA ALA A 100 -24.04 32.83 -32.11
C ALA A 100 -25.24 32.34 -32.96
N ARG A 101 -25.11 32.36 -34.28
CA ARG A 101 -26.18 31.92 -35.21
C ARG A 101 -26.31 30.40 -35.27
N ASN A 102 -25.24 29.69 -35.03
CA ASN A 102 -25.13 28.24 -35.01
C ASN A 102 -23.98 27.77 -34.13
N GLU A 103 -23.88 26.46 -33.94
CA GLU A 103 -22.81 25.85 -33.11
C GLU A 103 -21.41 26.09 -33.64
N ASP A 104 -21.21 26.09 -34.98
CA ASP A 104 -19.92 26.35 -35.60
C ASP A 104 -19.41 27.78 -35.30
N GLU A 105 -20.32 28.76 -35.33
CA GLU A 105 -19.97 30.14 -34.97
C GLU A 105 -19.65 30.25 -33.48
N ALA A 106 -20.40 29.57 -32.61
CA ALA A 106 -20.13 29.52 -31.18
C ALA A 106 -18.75 28.90 -30.90
N ARG A 107 -18.41 27.80 -31.59
CA ARG A 107 -17.10 27.16 -31.48
C ARG A 107 -15.96 28.06 -31.94
N ARG A 108 -16.12 28.80 -33.02
CA ARG A 108 -15.11 29.76 -33.51
C ARG A 108 -14.88 30.90 -32.50
N LEU A 109 -15.95 31.51 -32.01
CA LEU A 109 -15.85 32.59 -31.02
C LEU A 109 -15.15 32.12 -29.74
N LEU A 110 -15.48 30.91 -29.29
CA LEU A 110 -14.85 30.29 -28.11
C LEU A 110 -13.37 29.97 -28.39
N ALA A 111 -13.04 29.45 -29.57
CA ALA A 111 -11.66 29.13 -29.93
C ALA A 111 -10.76 30.40 -29.91
N ASP A 112 -11.24 31.52 -30.50
CA ASP A 112 -10.54 32.79 -30.49
C ASP A 112 -10.33 33.34 -29.07
N ASP A 113 -11.28 33.13 -28.16
CA ASP A 113 -11.16 33.53 -26.77
C ASP A 113 -10.18 32.64 -26.00
N LEU A 114 -10.24 31.33 -26.17
CA LEU A 114 -9.33 30.36 -25.56
C LEU A 114 -7.90 30.58 -26.01
N GLU A 115 -7.66 30.88 -27.30
CA GLU A 115 -6.34 31.18 -27.82
C GLU A 115 -5.76 32.47 -27.20
N ARG A 116 -6.55 33.54 -27.15
CA ARG A 116 -6.15 34.81 -26.52
C ARG A 116 -5.79 34.68 -25.04
N ARG A 117 -6.46 33.74 -24.34
CA ARG A 117 -6.21 33.51 -22.89
C ARG A 117 -5.08 32.52 -22.65
N GLY A 118 -4.50 31.91 -23.70
CA GLY A 118 -3.52 30.82 -23.54
C GLY A 118 -4.09 29.62 -22.79
N ALA A 119 -5.34 29.22 -23.12
CA ALA A 119 -6.03 28.13 -22.46
C ALA A 119 -5.37 26.77 -22.74
N ASP A 120 -5.87 25.74 -22.07
CA ASP A 120 -5.39 24.36 -22.24
C ASP A 120 -5.46 23.93 -23.72
N PRO A 121 -4.35 23.53 -24.36
CA PRO A 121 -4.34 23.09 -25.77
C PRO A 121 -5.27 21.92 -26.04
N VAL A 122 -5.55 21.07 -25.03
CA VAL A 122 -6.48 19.94 -25.17
C VAL A 122 -7.92 20.44 -25.24
N LEU A 123 -8.28 21.40 -24.40
CA LEU A 123 -9.58 22.07 -24.46
C LEU A 123 -9.77 22.82 -25.78
N TYR A 124 -8.77 23.60 -26.20
CA TYR A 124 -8.80 24.29 -27.49
C TYR A 124 -9.06 23.31 -28.64
N ARG A 125 -8.32 22.16 -28.66
CA ARG A 125 -8.51 21.12 -29.66
C ARG A 125 -9.91 20.51 -29.63
N ALA A 126 -10.46 20.29 -28.44
CA ALA A 126 -11.82 19.75 -28.27
C ALA A 126 -12.91 20.70 -28.81
N VAL A 127 -12.68 22.04 -28.70
CA VAL A 127 -13.56 23.05 -29.26
C VAL A 127 -13.48 23.11 -30.78
N VAL A 128 -12.26 23.14 -31.34
CA VAL A 128 -12.00 23.32 -32.79
C VAL A 128 -12.29 22.05 -33.59
N SER A 129 -12.09 20.91 -33.02
CA SER A 129 -12.21 19.61 -33.69
C SER A 129 -13.02 18.62 -32.85
N PRO A 130 -14.34 18.79 -32.73
CA PRO A 130 -15.21 17.91 -31.92
C PRO A 130 -15.15 16.44 -32.37
N GLU A 131 -14.96 16.20 -33.66
CA GLU A 131 -14.84 14.86 -34.27
C GLU A 131 -13.42 14.24 -34.13
N ALA A 132 -12.51 14.91 -33.41
CA ALA A 132 -11.16 14.40 -33.26
C ALA A 132 -11.16 13.06 -32.51
N LYS A 133 -10.45 12.08 -33.03
CA LYS A 133 -10.32 10.77 -32.41
C LYS A 133 -9.72 10.88 -30.99
N GLU A 134 -10.34 10.18 -30.04
CA GLU A 134 -9.82 10.05 -28.69
C GLU A 134 -8.37 9.54 -28.66
N PRO A 135 -7.56 9.99 -27.69
CA PRO A 135 -6.27 9.38 -27.43
C PRO A 135 -6.40 7.87 -27.19
N ALA A 136 -5.49 7.11 -27.74
CA ALA A 136 -5.49 5.67 -27.55
C ALA A 136 -5.26 5.30 -26.06
N VAL A 137 -5.94 4.25 -25.62
CA VAL A 137 -5.80 3.71 -24.25
C VAL A 137 -4.38 3.17 -24.04
N THR A 138 -3.76 3.59 -22.95
CA THR A 138 -2.36 3.30 -22.63
C THR A 138 -2.20 2.46 -21.34
N MET A 139 -0.97 2.03 -21.05
CA MET A 139 -0.66 1.39 -19.76
C MET A 139 -0.86 2.34 -18.57
N LEU A 140 -0.83 3.66 -18.78
CA LEU A 140 -1.15 4.62 -17.72
C LEU A 140 -2.65 4.54 -17.38
N ASP A 141 -3.52 4.46 -18.39
CA ASP A 141 -4.97 4.25 -18.20
C ASP A 141 -5.23 2.93 -17.46
N ALA A 142 -4.52 1.87 -17.84
CA ALA A 142 -4.61 0.56 -17.18
C ALA A 142 -4.20 0.62 -15.70
N LYS A 143 -3.15 1.38 -15.37
CA LYS A 143 -2.74 1.62 -13.98
C LYS A 143 -3.83 2.35 -13.20
N GLU A 144 -4.36 3.44 -13.76
CA GLU A 144 -5.32 4.29 -13.05
C GLU A 144 -6.66 3.58 -12.83
N ILE A 145 -7.17 2.86 -13.83
CA ILE A 145 -8.40 2.08 -13.65
C ILE A 145 -8.21 0.93 -12.66
N TYR A 146 -7.06 0.26 -12.70
CA TYR A 146 -6.73 -0.77 -11.71
C TYR A 146 -6.66 -0.19 -10.29
N ARG A 147 -6.08 1.01 -10.13
CA ARG A 147 -6.02 1.72 -8.87
C ARG A 147 -7.43 2.08 -8.37
N LYS A 148 -8.29 2.60 -9.22
CA LYS A 148 -9.67 2.98 -8.89
C LYS A 148 -10.49 1.76 -8.49
N GLU A 149 -10.49 0.71 -9.30
CA GLU A 149 -11.38 -0.45 -9.14
C GLU A 149 -10.87 -1.49 -8.12
N ARG A 150 -9.58 -1.74 -8.07
CA ARG A 150 -9.01 -2.80 -7.23
C ARG A 150 -8.35 -2.32 -5.95
N MET A 151 -8.09 -1.00 -5.85
CA MET A 151 -7.43 -0.39 -4.70
C MET A 151 -8.28 0.71 -4.03
N ALA A 152 -9.51 0.90 -4.45
CA ALA A 152 -10.48 1.75 -3.78
C ALA A 152 -10.74 1.26 -2.35
N GLY A 153 -10.72 2.19 -1.40
CA GLY A 153 -10.79 1.91 0.03
C GLY A 153 -9.42 1.54 0.63
N ALA A 154 -9.34 1.48 1.95
CA ALA A 154 -8.12 1.30 2.74
C ALA A 154 -7.39 -0.04 2.47
N LYS A 155 -6.98 -0.28 1.25
CA LYS A 155 -6.04 -1.36 0.90
C LYS A 155 -4.65 -0.81 1.10
N GLY A 156 -3.97 -1.41 2.06
CA GLY A 156 -2.78 -0.95 2.71
C GLY A 156 -1.65 -0.46 1.80
N ARG A 157 -0.82 0.37 2.36
CA ARG A 157 0.42 0.93 1.82
C ARG A 157 1.24 -0.08 0.99
N ASN A 158 1.26 -1.34 1.41
CA ASN A 158 2.01 -2.42 0.72
C ASN A 158 1.49 -2.73 -0.69
N GLN A 159 0.17 -2.67 -0.94
CA GLN A 159 -0.38 -2.88 -2.29
C GLN A 159 -0.06 -1.70 -3.21
N LYS A 160 -0.18 -0.47 -2.70
CA LYS A 160 0.18 0.75 -3.42
C LYS A 160 1.66 0.73 -3.80
N ASN A 161 2.54 0.46 -2.82
CA ASN A 161 3.97 0.36 -3.05
C ASN A 161 4.32 -0.74 -4.07
N ARG A 162 3.56 -1.85 -4.08
CA ARG A 162 3.75 -2.92 -5.08
C ARG A 162 3.34 -2.45 -6.47
N LEU A 163 2.19 -1.79 -6.62
CA LEU A 163 1.76 -1.24 -7.90
C LEU A 163 2.80 -0.27 -8.46
N ASP A 164 3.26 0.67 -7.64
CA ASP A 164 4.25 1.67 -8.05
C ASP A 164 5.59 1.01 -8.44
N ARG A 165 6.00 -0.05 -7.73
CA ARG A 165 7.20 -0.81 -8.08
C ARG A 165 7.06 -1.54 -9.40
N VAL A 166 5.92 -2.19 -9.63
CA VAL A 166 5.61 -2.88 -10.89
C VAL A 166 5.61 -1.89 -12.06
N CYS A 167 4.96 -0.74 -11.89
CA CYS A 167 4.94 0.31 -12.91
C CYS A 167 6.34 0.82 -13.25
N ARG A 168 7.18 1.10 -12.24
CA ARG A 168 8.58 1.49 -12.48
C ARG A 168 9.36 0.43 -13.27
N ARG A 169 9.12 -0.85 -13.05
CA ARG A 169 9.76 -1.93 -13.82
C ARG A 169 9.27 -1.98 -15.25
N ILE A 170 7.97 -1.77 -15.48
CA ILE A 170 7.42 -1.65 -16.83
C ILE A 170 8.10 -0.48 -17.55
N GLU A 171 8.19 0.69 -16.90
CA GLU A 171 8.81 1.88 -17.49
C GLU A 171 10.30 1.67 -17.79
N ALA A 172 11.03 1.01 -16.91
CA ALA A 172 12.44 0.69 -17.13
C ALA A 172 12.67 -0.29 -18.30
N SER A 173 11.74 -1.22 -18.51
CA SER A 173 11.85 -2.25 -19.54
C SER A 173 11.29 -1.81 -20.89
N LEU A 174 10.08 -1.20 -20.89
CA LEU A 174 9.29 -0.96 -22.09
C LEU A 174 9.12 0.53 -22.43
N GLY A 175 9.52 1.42 -21.52
CA GLY A 175 9.36 2.86 -21.65
C GLY A 175 8.15 3.43 -20.93
N PRO A 176 7.92 4.76 -20.99
CA PRO A 176 6.92 5.46 -20.21
C PRO A 176 5.50 4.91 -20.41
N LEU A 177 4.77 4.66 -19.32
CA LEU A 177 3.42 4.07 -19.35
C LEU A 177 2.47 4.81 -20.29
N LYS A 178 2.55 6.13 -20.35
CA LYS A 178 1.72 6.99 -21.22
C LYS A 178 1.97 6.80 -22.73
N LYS A 179 3.08 6.16 -23.11
CA LYS A 179 3.43 5.86 -24.52
C LYS A 179 3.13 4.42 -24.92
N LEU A 180 2.86 3.55 -23.95
CA LEU A 180 2.58 2.13 -24.19
C LEU A 180 1.09 1.93 -24.48
N VAL A 181 0.72 2.06 -25.76
CA VAL A 181 -0.66 1.88 -26.23
C VAL A 181 -1.06 0.41 -26.13
N LEU A 182 -2.19 0.10 -25.49
CA LEU A 182 -2.59 -1.29 -25.18
C LEU A 182 -2.79 -2.15 -26.43
N VAL A 183 -3.41 -1.62 -27.47
CA VAL A 183 -3.63 -2.37 -28.74
C VAL A 183 -2.32 -2.72 -29.46
N ASN A 184 -1.23 -2.01 -29.16
CA ASN A 184 0.09 -2.25 -29.75
C ASN A 184 0.98 -3.19 -28.91
N LEU A 185 0.51 -3.60 -27.73
CA LEU A 185 1.28 -4.52 -26.90
C LEU A 185 1.26 -5.93 -27.49
N LYS A 186 2.46 -6.47 -27.72
CA LYS A 186 2.68 -7.80 -28.28
C LYS A 186 3.33 -8.74 -27.30
N ARG A 187 3.32 -10.03 -27.61
CA ARG A 187 3.95 -11.07 -26.80
C ARG A 187 5.44 -10.83 -26.57
N GLU A 188 6.14 -10.22 -27.51
CA GLU A 188 7.55 -9.84 -27.37
C GLU A 188 7.77 -8.85 -26.20
N HIS A 189 6.88 -7.85 -26.02
CA HIS A 189 6.94 -6.92 -24.90
C HIS A 189 6.76 -7.64 -23.57
N ALA A 190 5.85 -8.61 -23.50
CA ALA A 190 5.62 -9.39 -22.30
C ALA A 190 6.84 -10.27 -21.94
N ARG A 191 7.46 -10.90 -22.94
CA ARG A 191 8.70 -11.68 -22.76
C ARG A 191 9.83 -10.77 -22.31
N LYS A 192 10.04 -9.64 -22.98
CA LYS A 192 11.09 -8.68 -22.61
C LYS A 192 10.94 -8.24 -21.14
N LEU A 193 9.73 -7.83 -20.73
CA LEU A 193 9.50 -7.44 -19.33
C LEU A 193 9.81 -8.59 -18.35
N ARG A 194 9.38 -9.82 -18.66
CA ARG A 194 9.68 -11.00 -17.85
C ARG A 194 11.19 -11.20 -17.69
N ASP A 195 11.92 -11.17 -18.78
CA ASP A 195 13.35 -11.45 -18.81
C ASP A 195 14.16 -10.35 -18.09
N ASP A 196 13.80 -9.08 -18.30
CA ASP A 196 14.37 -7.94 -17.58
C ASP A 196 14.09 -8.04 -16.05
N MET A 197 12.88 -8.50 -15.68
CA MET A 197 12.55 -8.72 -14.26
C MET A 197 13.36 -9.87 -13.66
N LEU A 198 13.55 -10.97 -14.38
CA LEU A 198 14.38 -12.10 -13.92
C LEU A 198 15.87 -11.70 -13.80
N ALA A 199 16.35 -10.81 -14.66
CA ALA A 199 17.72 -10.26 -14.59
C ALA A 199 17.89 -9.18 -13.52
N THR A 200 16.81 -8.68 -12.91
CA THR A 200 16.88 -7.61 -11.91
C THR A 200 17.54 -8.11 -10.61
N ARG A 201 18.57 -7.38 -10.17
CA ARG A 201 19.23 -7.63 -8.87
C ARG A 201 18.56 -6.84 -7.76
N LYS A 202 18.47 -7.47 -6.58
CA LYS A 202 18.05 -6.83 -5.33
C LYS A 202 19.22 -6.05 -4.71
N ASN A 203 18.96 -5.32 -3.63
CA ASN A 203 19.99 -4.58 -2.88
C ASN A 203 21.06 -5.49 -2.26
N ASP A 204 20.73 -6.75 -1.99
CA ASP A 204 21.64 -7.77 -1.48
C ASP A 204 22.46 -8.46 -2.59
N GLY A 205 22.33 -8.01 -3.86
CA GLY A 205 23.00 -8.56 -5.03
C GLY A 205 22.32 -9.79 -5.63
N SER A 206 21.38 -10.44 -4.93
CA SER A 206 20.66 -11.61 -5.44
C SER A 206 19.66 -11.23 -6.53
N LEU A 207 19.34 -12.17 -7.44
CA LEU A 207 18.32 -11.99 -8.46
C LEU A 207 16.90 -12.03 -7.85
N LEU A 208 15.96 -11.43 -8.54
CA LEU A 208 14.54 -11.63 -8.19
C LEU A 208 14.15 -13.09 -8.39
N SER A 209 13.50 -13.67 -7.38
CA SER A 209 13.02 -15.04 -7.49
C SER A 209 11.92 -15.17 -8.56
N PRO A 210 11.87 -16.29 -9.31
CA PRO A 210 10.82 -16.57 -10.30
C PRO A 210 9.41 -16.42 -9.72
N SER A 211 9.19 -16.82 -8.47
CA SER A 211 7.90 -16.66 -7.78
C SER A 211 7.52 -15.18 -7.53
N SER A 212 8.51 -14.31 -7.25
CA SER A 212 8.29 -12.87 -7.12
C SER A 212 7.96 -12.24 -8.48
N VAL A 213 8.69 -12.62 -9.54
CA VAL A 213 8.42 -12.19 -10.91
C VAL A 213 7.02 -12.62 -11.35
N LYS A 214 6.64 -13.90 -11.13
CA LYS A 214 5.29 -14.42 -11.42
C LYS A 214 4.19 -13.60 -10.74
N ARG A 215 4.39 -13.26 -9.48
CA ARG A 215 3.42 -12.45 -8.70
C ARG A 215 3.26 -11.04 -9.25
N GLU A 216 4.34 -10.40 -9.70
CA GLU A 216 4.30 -9.08 -10.29
C GLU A 216 3.72 -9.09 -11.71
N LEU A 217 4.08 -10.07 -12.54
CA LEU A 217 3.48 -10.27 -13.87
C LEU A 217 1.98 -10.59 -13.79
N ASN A 218 1.52 -11.31 -12.77
CA ASN A 218 0.09 -11.49 -12.52
C ASN A 218 -0.63 -10.15 -12.25
N MET A 219 0.03 -9.19 -11.62
CA MET A 219 -0.53 -7.83 -11.44
C MET A 219 -0.59 -7.09 -12.78
N VAL A 220 0.46 -7.16 -13.62
CA VAL A 220 0.46 -6.56 -14.97
C VAL A 220 -0.66 -7.16 -15.80
N ARG A 221 -0.79 -8.49 -15.82
CA ARG A 221 -1.90 -9.18 -16.49
C ARG A 221 -3.26 -8.66 -16.02
N ALA A 222 -3.47 -8.56 -14.71
CA ALA A 222 -4.74 -8.09 -14.16
C ALA A 222 -5.04 -6.63 -14.52
N MET A 223 -4.02 -5.75 -14.57
CA MET A 223 -4.18 -4.36 -15.01
C MET A 223 -4.61 -4.29 -16.48
N VAL A 224 -3.91 -5.02 -17.36
CA VAL A 224 -4.19 -5.00 -18.80
C VAL A 224 -5.55 -5.63 -19.10
N SER A 225 -5.89 -6.79 -18.51
CA SER A 225 -7.21 -7.41 -18.71
C SER A 225 -8.35 -6.52 -18.22
N LEU A 226 -8.17 -5.82 -17.08
CA LEU A 226 -9.18 -4.88 -16.59
C LEU A 226 -9.35 -3.72 -17.55
N ALA A 227 -8.27 -3.12 -18.03
CA ALA A 227 -8.34 -1.99 -18.96
C ALA A 227 -8.95 -2.38 -20.33
N ILE A 228 -8.62 -3.56 -20.88
CA ILE A 228 -9.25 -4.07 -22.09
C ILE A 228 -10.77 -4.18 -21.91
N LYS A 229 -11.22 -4.64 -20.74
CA LYS A 229 -12.64 -4.79 -20.43
C LYS A 229 -13.34 -3.43 -20.29
N GLU A 230 -12.78 -2.54 -19.46
CA GLU A 230 -13.45 -1.29 -19.07
C GLU A 230 -13.35 -0.18 -20.14
N HIS A 231 -12.50 -0.35 -21.14
CA HIS A 231 -12.40 0.53 -22.29
C HIS A 231 -12.92 -0.11 -23.60
N ASP A 232 -13.68 -1.19 -23.50
CA ASP A 232 -14.32 -1.87 -24.65
C ASP A 232 -13.35 -2.22 -25.79
N LEU A 233 -12.13 -2.65 -25.41
CA LEU A 233 -11.11 -3.04 -26.37
C LEU A 233 -11.14 -4.53 -26.76
N GLN A 234 -12.19 -5.26 -26.38
CA GLN A 234 -12.37 -6.66 -26.72
C GLN A 234 -12.40 -6.81 -28.26
N GLY A 235 -11.63 -7.76 -28.78
CA GLY A 235 -11.46 -7.97 -30.21
C GLY A 235 -10.46 -7.01 -30.90
N GLN A 236 -10.08 -5.90 -30.26
CA GLN A 236 -9.05 -4.98 -30.75
C GLN A 236 -7.68 -5.19 -30.09
N ALA A 237 -7.68 -5.59 -28.82
CA ALA A 237 -6.48 -5.84 -28.04
C ALA A 237 -6.55 -7.21 -27.36
N ASN A 238 -5.46 -7.94 -27.41
CA ASN A 238 -5.26 -9.15 -26.61
C ASN A 238 -4.27 -8.87 -25.49
N ASN A 239 -4.48 -9.50 -24.32
CA ASN A 239 -3.53 -9.33 -23.23
C ASN A 239 -2.28 -10.20 -23.45
N PRO A 240 -1.11 -9.62 -23.77
CA PRO A 240 0.08 -10.40 -24.06
C PRO A 240 0.71 -11.06 -22.84
N PHE A 241 0.27 -10.70 -21.63
CA PHE A 241 0.74 -11.24 -20.34
C PHE A 241 -0.03 -12.48 -19.90
N GLU A 242 -1.07 -12.90 -20.64
CA GLU A 242 -1.80 -14.14 -20.34
C GLU A 242 -0.93 -15.34 -20.61
N SER A 243 -1.01 -16.33 -19.70
CA SER A 243 -0.28 -17.62 -19.84
C SER A 243 1.22 -17.43 -20.16
N LEU A 244 1.84 -16.38 -19.61
CA LEU A 244 3.26 -16.14 -19.79
C LEU A 244 4.05 -17.09 -18.88
N GLY A 245 4.66 -18.12 -19.49
CA GLY A 245 5.53 -19.06 -18.81
C GLY A 245 6.75 -18.36 -18.22
N ILE A 246 7.10 -18.70 -16.99
CA ILE A 246 8.38 -18.35 -16.41
C ILE A 246 9.13 -19.67 -16.34
N ALA A 247 10.10 -19.85 -17.25
CA ALA A 247 11.00 -20.98 -17.18
C ALA A 247 11.84 -20.81 -15.90
N SER A 248 11.59 -21.63 -14.91
CA SER A 248 12.55 -21.90 -13.85
C SER A 248 13.49 -22.97 -14.40
N ALA A 249 14.41 -22.58 -15.30
CA ALA A 249 15.50 -23.45 -15.63
C ALA A 249 16.25 -23.72 -14.30
N ASP A 250 16.36 -24.99 -13.96
CA ASP A 250 17.20 -25.52 -12.86
C ASP A 250 16.83 -25.17 -11.41
N ALA A 251 15.71 -24.54 -11.13
CA ALA A 251 15.23 -24.50 -9.76
C ALA A 251 14.40 -25.75 -9.45
N PRO A 252 14.72 -26.51 -8.39
CA PRO A 252 13.84 -27.57 -7.93
C PRO A 252 12.43 -27.00 -7.71
N PRO A 253 11.38 -27.80 -7.86
CA PRO A 253 10.01 -27.33 -7.68
C PRO A 253 9.95 -26.57 -6.35
N ASP A 254 9.44 -25.32 -6.43
CA ASP A 254 9.34 -24.39 -5.31
C ASP A 254 8.39 -24.98 -4.26
N ASN A 255 8.87 -25.95 -3.47
CA ASN A 255 8.15 -26.45 -2.31
C ASN A 255 8.12 -25.31 -1.29
N GLU A 256 6.93 -24.82 -0.94
CA GLU A 256 6.77 -23.82 0.15
C GLU A 256 7.41 -24.32 1.45
N PHE A 257 7.55 -25.63 1.62
CA PHE A 257 8.25 -26.29 2.73
C PHE A 257 9.75 -25.97 2.78
N ASP A 258 10.40 -25.63 1.66
CA ASP A 258 11.84 -25.36 1.63
C ASP A 258 12.23 -23.93 2.02
N LYS A 259 11.25 -23.06 2.28
CA LYS A 259 11.54 -21.63 2.50
C LYS A 259 11.67 -21.21 3.97
N ARG A 260 11.13 -21.98 4.90
CA ARG A 260 11.11 -21.66 6.32
C ARG A 260 11.10 -22.94 7.14
N ASP A 261 12.05 -23.04 8.06
CA ASP A 261 12.12 -24.13 9.00
C ASP A 261 11.44 -23.77 10.32
N PRO A 262 10.89 -24.73 11.06
CA PRO A 262 10.58 -24.57 12.47
C PRO A 262 11.83 -24.07 13.23
N LEU A 263 11.64 -23.32 14.28
CA LEU A 263 12.74 -22.91 15.14
C LEU A 263 13.22 -24.10 15.96
N PRO A 264 14.55 -24.34 16.05
CA PRO A 264 15.11 -25.30 16.99
C PRO A 264 14.79 -24.92 18.45
N LEU A 265 14.77 -25.94 19.31
CA LEU A 265 14.44 -25.78 20.72
C LEU A 265 15.35 -24.78 21.45
N ASP A 266 16.66 -24.87 21.23
CA ASP A 266 17.67 -23.98 21.80
C ASP A 266 17.44 -22.51 21.41
N VAL A 267 17.06 -22.27 20.16
CA VAL A 267 16.72 -20.92 19.65
C VAL A 267 15.46 -20.38 20.33
N ILE A 268 14.43 -21.23 20.52
CA ILE A 268 13.19 -20.83 21.23
C ILE A 268 13.52 -20.44 22.67
N LEU A 269 14.27 -21.26 23.39
CA LEU A 269 14.65 -21.02 24.78
C LEU A 269 15.54 -19.78 24.91
N ALA A 270 16.51 -19.58 24.02
CA ALA A 270 17.34 -18.39 23.99
C ALA A 270 16.52 -17.11 23.73
N MET A 271 15.55 -17.19 22.83
CA MET A 271 14.62 -16.07 22.58
C MET A 271 13.74 -15.76 23.78
N ARG A 272 13.19 -16.76 24.49
CA ARG A 272 12.42 -16.53 25.72
C ARG A 272 13.27 -15.80 26.77
N GLN A 273 14.48 -16.26 27.03
CA GLN A 273 15.42 -15.60 27.96
C GLN A 273 15.76 -14.18 27.55
N ARG A 274 15.98 -13.97 26.24
CA ARG A 274 16.26 -12.63 25.71
C ARG A 274 15.08 -11.69 25.86
N MET A 275 13.87 -12.16 25.60
CA MET A 275 12.66 -11.35 25.73
C MET A 275 12.36 -11.04 27.20
N ALA A 276 12.54 -11.98 28.12
CA ALA A 276 12.38 -11.77 29.57
C ALA A 276 13.35 -10.71 30.12
N LYS A 277 14.60 -10.65 29.60
CA LYS A 277 15.61 -9.64 30.01
C LYS A 277 15.37 -8.26 29.38
N SER A 278 14.47 -8.13 28.41
CA SER A 278 14.22 -6.88 27.68
C SER A 278 13.25 -5.98 28.44
N LEU A 279 13.73 -5.34 29.50
CA LEU A 279 12.93 -4.39 30.32
C LEU A 279 12.42 -3.17 29.52
N ARG A 280 13.07 -2.82 28.41
CA ARG A 280 12.69 -1.65 27.60
C ARG A 280 11.46 -1.88 26.70
N GLU A 281 11.18 -3.13 26.35
CA GLU A 281 10.08 -3.48 25.44
C GLU A 281 9.34 -4.75 25.90
N PRO A 282 8.68 -4.74 27.08
CA PRO A 282 7.98 -5.93 27.59
C PRO A 282 6.89 -6.42 26.63
N VAL A 283 6.29 -5.51 25.87
CA VAL A 283 5.24 -5.82 24.88
C VAL A 283 5.73 -6.79 23.80
N LEU A 284 7.00 -6.71 23.37
CA LEU A 284 7.54 -7.65 22.38
C LEU A 284 7.66 -9.07 22.94
N GLY A 285 8.01 -9.19 24.23
CA GLY A 285 8.04 -10.48 24.93
C GLY A 285 6.65 -11.12 25.01
N ILE A 286 5.64 -10.33 25.36
CA ILE A 286 4.25 -10.78 25.39
C ILE A 286 3.78 -11.23 23.99
N ILE A 287 4.06 -10.45 22.96
CA ILE A 287 3.71 -10.81 21.59
C ILE A 287 4.42 -12.10 21.15
N TRP A 288 5.70 -12.28 21.52
CA TRP A 288 6.42 -13.52 21.24
C TRP A 288 5.75 -14.73 21.89
N ARG A 289 5.43 -14.67 23.18
CA ARG A 289 4.75 -15.74 23.94
C ARG A 289 3.39 -16.10 23.32
N LEU A 290 2.62 -15.07 22.92
CA LEU A 290 1.34 -15.30 22.22
C LEU A 290 1.52 -15.95 20.86
N LEU A 291 2.51 -15.51 20.05
CA LEU A 291 2.78 -16.14 18.76
C LEU A 291 3.22 -17.59 18.89
N GLU A 292 4.09 -17.87 19.86
CA GLU A 292 4.60 -19.19 20.16
C GLU A 292 3.49 -20.12 20.63
N GLY A 293 2.70 -19.71 21.63
CA GLY A 293 1.69 -20.56 22.25
C GLY A 293 0.38 -20.69 21.46
N THR A 294 0.15 -19.85 20.43
CA THR A 294 -1.09 -19.89 19.63
C THR A 294 -0.87 -20.30 18.17
N GLY A 295 0.34 -20.18 17.65
CA GLY A 295 0.61 -20.35 16.22
C GLY A 295 -0.10 -19.33 15.32
N CYS A 296 -0.66 -18.25 15.86
CA CYS A 296 -1.32 -17.20 15.11
C CYS A 296 -0.36 -16.42 14.20
N ARG A 297 -0.90 -15.77 13.16
CA ARG A 297 -0.10 -14.85 12.33
C ARG A 297 0.22 -13.57 13.10
N GLY A 298 1.38 -12.96 12.86
CA GLY A 298 1.78 -11.72 13.53
C GLY A 298 0.72 -10.62 13.45
N ALA A 299 0.10 -10.44 12.30
CA ALA A 299 -0.98 -9.46 12.12
C ALA A 299 -2.27 -9.82 12.88
N GLU A 300 -2.51 -11.10 13.17
CA GLU A 300 -3.65 -11.55 13.98
C GLU A 300 -3.46 -11.17 15.44
N ILE A 301 -2.28 -11.40 16.00
CA ILE A 301 -1.95 -11.05 17.39
C ILE A 301 -1.86 -9.52 17.57
N VAL A 302 -1.06 -8.84 16.74
CA VAL A 302 -0.85 -7.39 16.86
C VAL A 302 -2.15 -6.60 16.68
N GLY A 303 -3.07 -7.11 15.86
CA GLY A 303 -4.35 -6.46 15.59
C GLY A 303 -5.49 -6.86 16.55
N LEU A 304 -5.23 -7.53 17.68
CA LEU A 304 -6.26 -7.84 18.67
C LEU A 304 -6.78 -6.57 19.37
N ARG A 305 -8.08 -6.53 19.60
CA ARG A 305 -8.71 -5.63 20.56
C ARG A 305 -8.71 -6.29 21.95
N VAL A 306 -8.77 -5.50 22.99
CA VAL A 306 -8.91 -6.03 24.38
C VAL A 306 -10.14 -6.93 24.50
N GLN A 307 -11.25 -6.55 23.88
CA GLN A 307 -12.49 -7.34 23.87
C GLN A 307 -12.40 -8.67 23.11
N ASP A 308 -11.36 -8.86 22.28
CA ASP A 308 -11.15 -10.13 21.57
C ASP A 308 -10.52 -11.19 22.47
N VAL A 309 -10.01 -10.80 23.65
CA VAL A 309 -9.37 -11.69 24.61
C VAL A 309 -10.40 -12.10 25.67
N GLN A 310 -10.75 -13.37 25.71
CA GLN A 310 -11.74 -13.95 26.59
C GLN A 310 -11.03 -14.81 27.65
N LEU A 311 -10.76 -14.24 28.83
CA LEU A 311 -10.02 -14.93 29.90
C LEU A 311 -10.96 -15.56 30.92
N ASN A 312 -12.08 -14.90 31.27
CA ASN A 312 -12.99 -15.30 32.31
C ASN A 312 -14.12 -16.19 31.77
N CYS A 313 -13.75 -17.30 31.14
CA CYS A 313 -14.71 -18.27 30.61
C CYS A 313 -14.16 -19.70 30.74
N LYS A 314 -15.01 -20.69 30.52
CA LYS A 314 -14.66 -22.12 30.63
C LYS A 314 -13.45 -22.54 29.78
N TYR A 315 -13.33 -21.93 28.59
CA TYR A 315 -12.25 -22.16 27.65
C TYR A 315 -11.62 -20.81 27.28
N PRO A 316 -10.59 -20.33 28.01
CA PRO A 316 -9.91 -19.07 27.69
C PRO A 316 -9.39 -19.07 26.26
N HIS A 317 -9.65 -18.01 25.51
CA HIS A 317 -9.30 -17.95 24.10
C HIS A 317 -9.19 -16.51 23.57
N ILE A 318 -8.55 -16.34 22.43
CA ILE A 318 -8.62 -15.14 21.62
C ILE A 318 -9.55 -15.34 20.42
N ARG A 319 -10.30 -14.30 20.07
CA ARG A 319 -11.14 -14.27 18.87
C ARG A 319 -10.43 -13.56 17.72
N VAL A 320 -10.03 -14.33 16.72
CA VAL A 320 -9.49 -13.78 15.48
C VAL A 320 -10.67 -13.49 14.57
N MET A 321 -11.06 -12.21 14.47
CA MET A 321 -12.20 -11.77 13.69
C MET A 321 -11.90 -10.50 12.91
N TRP A 322 -12.71 -10.21 11.89
CA TRP A 322 -12.61 -8.96 11.16
C TRP A 322 -13.13 -7.80 12.01
N HIS A 323 -12.44 -6.69 11.96
CA HIS A 323 -12.92 -5.39 12.42
C HIS A 323 -12.21 -4.27 11.64
N GLU A 324 -12.68 -3.03 11.78
CA GLU A 324 -12.16 -1.88 11.04
C GLU A 324 -10.64 -1.66 11.20
N ASP A 325 -10.10 -1.94 12.40
CA ASP A 325 -8.67 -1.79 12.70
C ASP A 325 -7.83 -2.96 12.18
N ARG A 326 -8.45 -4.12 11.90
CA ARG A 326 -7.76 -5.33 11.44
C ARG A 326 -8.53 -6.03 10.35
N ARG A 327 -7.92 -6.15 9.19
CA ARG A 327 -8.40 -7.01 8.12
C ARG A 327 -7.92 -8.44 8.31
N ILE A 328 -8.79 -9.38 8.05
CA ILE A 328 -8.45 -10.80 7.95
C ILE A 328 -8.28 -11.20 6.48
N LYS A 329 -7.40 -12.15 6.22
CA LYS A 329 -7.07 -12.58 4.86
C LYS A 329 -8.28 -13.21 4.14
N THR A 330 -9.05 -14.02 4.85
CA THR A 330 -10.21 -14.75 4.32
C THR A 330 -11.24 -14.96 5.43
N LYS A 331 -12.52 -15.27 5.07
CA LYS A 331 -13.56 -15.62 6.04
C LYS A 331 -13.18 -16.83 6.90
N VAL A 332 -12.40 -17.77 6.37
CA VAL A 332 -11.89 -18.95 7.09
C VAL A 332 -10.92 -18.56 8.23
N SER A 333 -10.34 -17.37 8.19
CA SER A 333 -9.47 -16.90 9.27
C SER A 333 -10.24 -16.50 10.53
N ILE A 334 -11.59 -16.35 10.47
CA ILE A 334 -12.42 -16.06 11.65
C ILE A 334 -12.48 -17.34 12.50
N ARG A 335 -11.98 -17.24 13.73
CA ARG A 335 -11.90 -18.38 14.64
C ARG A 335 -11.62 -17.95 16.07
N SER A 336 -11.92 -18.82 17.03
CA SER A 336 -11.43 -18.76 18.40
C SER A 336 -10.18 -19.64 18.52
N VAL A 337 -9.11 -19.12 19.11
CA VAL A 337 -7.86 -19.85 19.36
C VAL A 337 -7.67 -19.96 20.87
N PRO A 338 -7.63 -21.17 21.42
CA PRO A 338 -7.45 -21.38 22.86
C PRO A 338 -6.14 -20.80 23.38
N LEU A 339 -6.15 -20.36 24.62
CA LEU A 339 -5.00 -19.86 25.35
C LEU A 339 -4.63 -20.90 26.43
N ILE A 340 -3.47 -21.52 26.29
CA ILE A 340 -2.97 -22.55 27.21
C ILE A 340 -1.62 -22.11 27.80
N GLY A 341 -1.39 -22.42 29.08
CA GLY A 341 -0.12 -22.19 29.76
C GLY A 341 0.39 -20.74 29.63
N ASP A 342 1.64 -20.61 29.20
CA ASP A 342 2.32 -19.32 29.07
C ASP A 342 1.60 -18.30 28.15
N ALA A 343 0.90 -18.77 27.12
CA ALA A 343 0.10 -17.89 26.27
C ALA A 343 -1.11 -17.31 27.00
N LEU A 344 -1.70 -18.02 27.94
CA LEU A 344 -2.79 -17.53 28.80
C LEU A 344 -2.28 -16.45 29.74
N GLU A 345 -1.13 -16.67 30.38
CA GLU A 345 -0.48 -15.68 31.22
C GLU A 345 -0.11 -14.40 30.44
N ALA A 346 0.50 -14.58 29.25
CA ALA A 346 0.85 -13.49 28.37
C ALA A 346 -0.38 -12.67 27.91
N ALA A 347 -1.50 -13.34 27.66
CA ALA A 347 -2.75 -12.64 27.32
C ALA A 347 -3.28 -11.82 28.50
N GLY A 348 -3.21 -12.37 29.72
CA GLY A 348 -3.55 -11.65 30.95
C GLY A 348 -2.66 -10.42 31.19
N GLU A 349 -1.35 -10.56 30.98
CA GLU A 349 -0.40 -9.43 31.04
C GLU A 349 -0.73 -8.36 30.00
N ALA A 350 -1.00 -8.78 28.75
CA ALA A 350 -1.35 -7.86 27.67
C ALA A 350 -2.61 -7.04 27.99
N VAL A 351 -3.65 -7.69 28.53
CA VAL A 351 -4.90 -7.02 28.93
C VAL A 351 -4.63 -5.99 30.04
N ARG A 352 -3.82 -6.35 31.04
CA ARG A 352 -3.45 -5.39 32.12
C ARG A 352 -2.66 -4.19 31.56
N LEU A 353 -1.70 -4.43 30.66
CA LEU A 353 -0.89 -3.34 30.07
C LEU A 353 -1.67 -2.46 29.08
N ALA A 354 -2.74 -3.00 28.51
CA ALA A 354 -3.60 -2.26 27.60
C ALA A 354 -4.63 -1.35 28.29
N GLU A 355 -4.56 -1.21 29.59
CA GLU A 355 -5.50 -0.54 30.50
C GLU A 355 -6.28 0.63 29.87
N GLY A 356 -7.60 0.47 29.69
CA GLY A 356 -8.47 1.48 29.07
C GLY A 356 -8.33 1.66 27.55
N ALA A 357 -7.39 0.99 26.91
CA ALA A 357 -7.22 1.07 25.46
C ALA A 357 -8.17 0.12 24.72
N ARG A 358 -8.57 0.51 23.51
CA ARG A 358 -9.37 -0.33 22.61
C ARG A 358 -8.56 -1.51 22.05
N MET A 359 -7.30 -1.25 21.68
CA MET A 359 -6.40 -2.22 21.08
C MET A 359 -5.53 -2.87 22.16
N LEU A 360 -5.28 -4.18 22.03
CA LEU A 360 -4.45 -4.93 22.98
C LEU A 360 -2.99 -4.44 22.99
N PHE A 361 -2.50 -3.99 21.81
CA PHE A 361 -1.16 -3.45 21.64
C PHE A 361 -1.21 -2.05 21.01
N PRO A 362 -1.59 -0.99 21.78
CA PRO A 362 -1.81 0.36 21.24
C PRO A 362 -0.60 0.93 20.49
N ARG A 363 0.61 0.64 20.97
CA ARG A 363 1.88 1.08 20.35
C ARG A 363 2.03 0.60 18.91
N TYR A 364 1.43 -0.53 18.57
CA TYR A 364 1.52 -1.15 17.23
C TYR A 364 0.19 -1.15 16.46
N ALA A 365 -0.82 -0.45 16.99
CA ALA A 365 -2.16 -0.35 16.40
C ALA A 365 -2.23 0.68 15.26
N TYR A 366 -1.33 0.58 14.31
CA TYR A 366 -1.28 1.42 13.11
C TYR A 366 -0.97 0.60 11.85
N GLU A 367 -1.21 1.20 10.69
CA GLU A 367 -0.87 0.55 9.41
C GLU A 367 0.64 0.32 9.31
N GLY A 368 1.06 -0.96 9.23
CA GLY A 368 2.47 -1.36 9.27
C GLY A 368 2.97 -1.79 10.66
N GLY A 369 2.16 -1.67 11.72
CA GLY A 369 2.51 -2.13 13.05
C GLY A 369 2.94 -3.61 13.12
N PRO A 370 2.23 -4.55 12.47
CA PRO A 370 2.66 -5.95 12.39
C PRO A 370 4.03 -6.13 11.74
N ASP A 371 4.35 -5.35 10.70
CA ASP A 371 5.67 -5.38 10.05
C ASP A 371 6.75 -4.82 10.98
N ALA A 372 6.44 -3.77 11.75
CA ALA A 372 7.34 -3.19 12.73
C ALA A 372 7.67 -4.17 13.86
N VAL A 373 6.64 -4.88 14.41
CA VAL A 373 6.83 -5.95 15.40
C VAL A 373 7.68 -7.07 14.83
N SER A 374 7.35 -7.54 13.61
CA SER A 374 8.14 -8.59 12.94
C SER A 374 9.59 -8.18 12.77
N GLY A 375 9.84 -6.95 12.31
CA GLY A 375 11.20 -6.42 12.16
C GLY A 375 11.95 -6.30 13.50
N ALA A 376 11.27 -5.89 14.57
CA ALA A 376 11.86 -5.81 15.90
C ALA A 376 12.21 -7.21 16.45
N LEU A 377 11.27 -8.15 16.40
CA LEU A 377 11.51 -9.54 16.82
C LEU A 377 12.61 -10.21 15.97
N MET A 378 12.65 -9.95 14.66
CA MET A 378 13.72 -10.46 13.80
C MET A 378 15.11 -9.97 14.20
N LYS A 379 15.26 -8.71 14.67
CA LYS A 379 16.55 -8.20 15.18
C LYS A 379 17.03 -8.99 16.41
N HIS A 380 16.12 -9.43 17.25
CA HIS A 380 16.44 -10.30 18.39
C HIS A 380 16.74 -11.71 17.93
N LEU A 381 15.92 -12.28 17.04
CA LEU A 381 16.07 -13.64 16.53
C LEU A 381 17.41 -13.83 15.79
N ARG A 382 17.87 -12.83 15.03
CA ARG A 382 19.17 -12.87 14.33
C ARG A 382 20.39 -12.90 15.27
N LYS A 383 20.21 -12.69 16.56
CA LYS A 383 21.26 -12.86 17.55
C LYS A 383 21.33 -14.29 18.10
N GLU A 384 20.25 -15.07 17.92
CA GLU A 384 20.14 -16.45 18.40
C GLU A 384 20.31 -17.48 17.27
N THR A 385 20.16 -17.07 16.01
CA THR A 385 20.32 -17.97 14.88
C THR A 385 20.83 -17.21 13.64
N THR A 386 21.72 -17.86 12.89
CA THR A 386 22.26 -17.36 11.62
C THR A 386 21.47 -17.85 10.40
N SER A 387 20.60 -18.87 10.58
CA SER A 387 19.83 -19.45 9.48
C SER A 387 18.81 -18.43 8.94
N GLU A 388 18.88 -18.11 7.65
CA GLU A 388 17.91 -17.22 6.98
C GLU A 388 16.50 -17.82 6.95
N ARG A 389 16.38 -19.14 7.06
CA ARG A 389 15.11 -19.87 7.06
C ARG A 389 14.35 -19.74 8.39
N HIS A 390 15.04 -19.40 9.48
CA HIS A 390 14.46 -19.12 10.79
C HIS A 390 13.92 -17.69 10.81
N VAL A 391 12.61 -17.56 10.90
CA VAL A 391 11.89 -16.27 10.96
C VAL A 391 10.84 -16.29 12.07
N VAL A 392 10.31 -15.13 12.46
CA VAL A 392 9.24 -15.09 13.50
C VAL A 392 8.03 -15.95 13.11
N TYR A 393 7.71 -16.04 11.83
CA TYR A 393 6.63 -16.89 11.33
C TYR A 393 6.91 -18.40 11.54
N SER A 394 8.17 -18.80 11.75
CA SER A 394 8.56 -20.18 12.05
C SER A 394 7.88 -20.73 13.30
N LEU A 395 7.53 -19.88 14.28
CA LEU A 395 6.75 -20.27 15.46
C LEU A 395 5.41 -20.95 15.08
N ARG A 396 4.81 -20.51 13.98
CA ARG A 396 3.59 -21.14 13.49
C ARG A 396 3.86 -22.52 12.87
N HIS A 397 5.03 -22.75 12.29
CA HIS A 397 5.44 -24.09 11.84
C HIS A 397 5.69 -24.98 13.05
N ASN A 398 6.37 -24.47 14.11
CA ASN A 398 6.52 -25.20 15.36
C ASN A 398 5.17 -25.62 15.94
N MET A 399 4.19 -24.72 16.01
CA MET A 399 2.85 -25.07 16.51
C MET A 399 2.19 -26.14 15.64
N LYS A 400 2.33 -26.05 14.31
CA LYS A 400 1.82 -27.07 13.41
C LYS A 400 2.45 -28.43 13.71
N ASP A 401 3.78 -28.48 13.88
CA ASP A 401 4.51 -29.71 14.17
C ASP A 401 4.10 -30.30 15.52
N TYR A 402 3.86 -29.47 16.54
CA TYR A 402 3.35 -29.95 17.84
C TYR A 402 1.95 -30.54 17.73
N LEU A 403 1.03 -29.90 16.98
CA LEU A 403 -0.32 -30.42 16.74
C LEU A 403 -0.27 -31.78 16.00
N VAL A 404 0.53 -31.87 14.95
CA VAL A 404 0.72 -33.10 14.18
C VAL A 404 1.34 -34.22 15.06
N SER A 405 2.40 -33.88 15.81
CA SER A 405 3.08 -34.84 16.70
C SER A 405 2.21 -35.29 17.87
N ALA A 406 1.26 -34.45 18.29
CA ALA A 406 0.26 -34.83 19.30
C ALA A 406 -0.90 -35.63 18.75
N GLY A 407 -0.88 -35.99 17.45
CA GLY A 407 -1.94 -36.77 16.81
C GLY A 407 -3.26 -36.01 16.63
N VAL A 408 -3.23 -34.69 16.62
CA VAL A 408 -4.42 -33.84 16.43
C VAL A 408 -4.98 -34.07 15.04
N PRO A 409 -6.30 -34.32 14.88
CA PRO A 409 -6.91 -34.46 13.57
C PRO A 409 -6.71 -33.21 12.69
N GLU A 410 -6.41 -33.38 11.39
CA GLU A 410 -6.17 -32.32 10.42
C GLU A 410 -7.26 -31.23 10.44
N ARG A 411 -8.52 -31.64 10.64
CA ARG A 411 -9.65 -30.73 10.78
C ARG A 411 -9.46 -29.72 11.91
N ASP A 412 -9.01 -30.18 13.08
CA ASP A 412 -8.85 -29.33 14.26
C ASP A 412 -7.54 -28.53 14.19
N GLU A 413 -6.47 -29.11 13.61
CA GLU A 413 -5.26 -28.36 13.21
C GLU A 413 -5.62 -27.18 12.30
N HIS A 414 -6.35 -27.44 11.22
CA HIS A 414 -6.77 -26.41 10.27
C HIS A 414 -7.65 -25.34 10.93
N ARG A 415 -8.51 -25.72 11.86
CA ARG A 415 -9.36 -24.81 12.62
C ARG A 415 -8.51 -23.90 13.51
N ILE A 416 -7.57 -24.46 14.28
CA ILE A 416 -6.68 -23.68 15.17
C ILE A 416 -5.82 -22.72 14.34
N LEU A 417 -5.20 -23.20 13.30
CA LEU A 417 -4.29 -22.42 12.46
C LEU A 417 -5.03 -21.51 11.46
N GLY A 418 -6.32 -21.68 11.20
CA GLY A 418 -7.10 -20.90 10.22
C GLY A 418 -6.66 -21.20 8.80
N HIS A 419 -6.56 -22.48 8.45
CA HIS A 419 -6.43 -23.01 7.10
C HIS A 419 -7.81 -23.33 6.53
N SER A 420 -7.96 -23.37 5.19
CA SER A 420 -9.22 -23.75 4.59
C SER A 420 -9.45 -25.25 4.71
N LEU A 421 -10.62 -25.63 5.22
CA LEU A 421 -11.11 -26.98 5.22
C LEU A 421 -11.61 -27.36 3.82
N GLY A 422 -11.22 -28.49 3.30
CA GLY A 422 -11.55 -28.90 1.93
C GLY A 422 -13.01 -29.26 1.70
N GLY A 423 -13.77 -29.67 2.74
CA GLY A 423 -15.13 -30.16 2.65
C GLY A 423 -16.21 -29.21 3.16
N VAL A 424 -17.43 -29.31 2.59
CA VAL A 424 -18.60 -28.53 3.05
C VAL A 424 -19.06 -28.99 4.43
N GLY A 425 -18.99 -30.30 4.72
CA GLY A 425 -19.40 -30.89 6.00
C GLY A 425 -18.62 -30.35 7.20
N ASP A 426 -17.32 -30.14 7.05
CA ASP A 426 -16.44 -29.64 8.13
C ASP A 426 -16.70 -28.18 8.54
N ARG A 427 -17.40 -27.42 7.70
CA ARG A 427 -17.74 -26.02 7.96
C ARG A 427 -19.03 -25.85 8.75
N VAL A 428 -19.97 -26.79 8.61
CA VAL A 428 -21.37 -26.61 9.04
C VAL A 428 -21.66 -27.32 10.37
N TYR A 429 -20.99 -28.43 10.70
CA TYR A 429 -21.32 -29.22 11.88
C TYR A 429 -20.56 -28.80 13.15
N GLY A 430 -21.29 -28.74 14.26
CA GLY A 430 -20.85 -28.42 15.62
C GLY A 430 -21.02 -26.94 15.97
N GLY A 431 -21.64 -26.65 17.11
CA GLY A 431 -21.76 -25.32 17.69
C GLY A 431 -20.39 -24.76 18.08
N ASP A 432 -20.31 -23.43 18.27
CA ASP A 432 -19.03 -22.75 18.54
C ASP A 432 -18.37 -23.21 19.83
N GLU A 433 -19.16 -23.56 20.88
CA GLU A 433 -18.64 -24.12 22.13
C GLU A 433 -17.99 -25.50 21.92
N ALA A 434 -18.64 -26.39 21.17
CA ALA A 434 -18.08 -27.71 20.86
C ALA A 434 -16.78 -27.63 20.05
N LYS A 435 -16.73 -26.68 19.09
CA LYS A 435 -15.54 -26.41 18.31
C LYS A 435 -14.40 -25.84 19.17
N LEU A 436 -14.73 -24.96 20.10
CA LEU A 436 -13.75 -24.37 21.02
C LEU A 436 -13.24 -25.41 22.01
N LYS A 437 -14.12 -26.26 22.52
CA LYS A 437 -13.74 -27.40 23.40
C LYS A 437 -12.73 -28.30 22.69
N ALA A 438 -13.05 -28.79 21.48
CA ALA A 438 -12.17 -29.68 20.72
C ALA A 438 -10.81 -28.98 20.41
N ALA A 439 -10.83 -27.69 20.06
CA ALA A 439 -9.60 -26.92 19.84
C ALA A 439 -8.79 -26.79 21.14
N THR A 440 -9.44 -26.66 22.31
CA THR A 440 -8.75 -26.55 23.60
C THR A 440 -8.06 -27.86 23.93
N GLU A 441 -8.77 -29.01 23.82
CA GLU A 441 -8.22 -30.35 24.03
C GLU A 441 -7.02 -30.63 23.10
N ALA A 442 -7.13 -30.24 21.81
CA ALA A 442 -6.04 -30.34 20.85
C ALA A 442 -4.83 -29.49 21.22
N MET A 443 -5.05 -28.26 21.70
CA MET A 443 -3.98 -27.36 22.13
C MET A 443 -3.31 -27.82 23.44
N GLU A 444 -4.06 -28.43 24.36
CA GLU A 444 -3.51 -29.04 25.57
C GLU A 444 -2.54 -30.20 25.24
N LEU A 445 -2.92 -31.06 24.29
CA LEU A 445 -2.05 -32.13 23.81
C LEU A 445 -0.77 -31.56 23.15
N ALA A 446 -0.90 -30.55 22.30
CA ALA A 446 0.25 -29.91 21.69
C ALA A 446 1.13 -29.20 22.75
N PHE A 447 0.54 -28.53 23.73
CA PHE A 447 1.24 -27.87 24.81
C PHE A 447 2.10 -28.81 25.66
N ALA A 448 1.65 -30.07 25.88
CA ALA A 448 2.43 -31.06 26.58
C ALA A 448 3.75 -31.42 25.90
N LEU A 449 3.85 -31.19 24.56
CA LEU A 449 5.05 -31.42 23.75
C LEU A 449 5.92 -30.15 23.62
N MET A 450 5.40 -28.99 24.01
CA MET A 450 6.14 -27.74 23.91
C MET A 450 7.27 -27.68 24.95
N PRO A 451 8.38 -26.97 24.65
CA PRO A 451 9.45 -26.80 25.63
C PRO A 451 8.92 -26.10 26.87
N ARG A 452 9.16 -26.70 28.03
CA ARG A 452 8.91 -26.06 29.32
C ARG A 452 10.03 -25.05 29.61
N ALA A 453 9.69 -23.96 30.28
CA ALA A 453 10.66 -22.91 30.65
C ALA A 453 11.70 -23.43 31.63
#